data_76b3887dfc65bd76e20a4a675de0a1c4
#
_entry.id   76b3887dfc65bd76e20a4a675de0a1c4
#
_cell.length_a   1.000
_cell.length_b   1.000
_cell.length_c   1.000
_cell.angle_alpha   90.00
_cell.angle_beta   90.00
_cell.angle_gamma   90.00
#
_symmetry.space_group_name_H-M   'P 1'
#
loop_
_entity.id
_entity.type
_entity.pdbx_description
1 polymer ?
#
loop_
_entity_poly.entity_id
_entity_poly.type
_entity_poly.pdbx_seq_one_letter_code
_entity_poly.pdbx_strand_id
1 'polypeptide(L)'
;LNEKGVLTLTLNRPDVLNAMNADLILGLLESINKAKSNKQVRSVIITGKGRGFCSGADLVDGGWPKTKGLSSGEATFTNMENAFNPLVKAITQSNKPVITAINGIAAGGGVGLALCGDIVIASTSAKFKLVFGPNLGIISDVGASWFVPNLIGRARANGMGLLGDDLSAELAKEWGLIWDCVPDDELISRANEIAERIADVELLTSLWNSTIINPVAVFLVCLALLNPLRTYSVTASYNAICF
;
A
#
# COMPACT_ATOMS: atom_id res chain seq x y z
N LEU A 1 1.21 14.78 11.74
CA LEU A 1 1.97 14.04 12.74
C LEU A 1 1.36 14.33 14.10
N ASN A 2 0.90 13.30 14.81
CA ASN A 2 0.37 13.43 16.16
C ASN A 2 1.49 13.25 17.22
N GLU A 3 1.12 13.41 18.50
CA GLU A 3 2.06 13.33 19.65
C GLU A 3 2.66 11.93 19.84
N LYS A 4 1.99 10.87 19.36
CA LYS A 4 2.48 9.49 19.42
C LYS A 4 3.34 9.08 18.21
N GLY A 5 3.60 10.01 17.30
CA GLY A 5 4.42 9.75 16.11
C GLY A 5 3.66 9.09 14.95
N VAL A 6 2.33 9.14 14.94
CA VAL A 6 1.52 8.70 13.80
C VAL A 6 1.43 9.82 12.76
N LEU A 7 1.91 9.56 11.55
CA LEU A 7 1.79 10.49 10.41
C LEU A 7 0.62 10.08 9.52
N THR A 8 -0.38 10.96 9.37
CA THR A 8 -1.50 10.73 8.44
C THR A 8 -1.23 11.47 7.13
N LEU A 9 -1.24 10.73 6.03
CA LEU A 9 -1.16 11.23 4.66
C LEU A 9 -2.52 11.08 3.99
N THR A 10 -3.09 12.19 3.53
CA THR A 10 -4.42 12.20 2.93
C THR A 10 -4.33 12.53 1.45
N LEU A 11 -4.78 11.61 0.59
CA LEU A 11 -4.95 11.86 -0.84
C LEU A 11 -6.01 12.97 -1.00
N ASN A 12 -5.67 14.09 -1.63
CA ASN A 12 -6.49 15.29 -1.61
C ASN A 12 -6.85 15.80 -3.02
N ARG A 13 -7.55 14.96 -3.76
CA ARG A 13 -8.23 15.28 -5.04
C ARG A 13 -9.66 14.73 -5.03
N PRO A 14 -10.51 15.14 -4.05
CA PRO A 14 -11.83 14.51 -3.81
C PRO A 14 -12.79 14.62 -4.99
N ASP A 15 -12.71 15.68 -5.79
CA ASP A 15 -13.60 15.94 -6.93
C ASP A 15 -13.44 14.88 -8.05
N VAL A 16 -12.28 14.24 -8.13
CA VAL A 16 -11.96 13.15 -9.07
C VAL A 16 -11.69 11.83 -8.34
N LEU A 17 -12.27 11.64 -7.16
CA LEU A 17 -12.10 10.44 -6.33
C LEU A 17 -10.64 10.08 -6.10
N ASN A 18 -9.80 11.09 -5.87
CA ASN A 18 -8.37 10.95 -5.64
C ASN A 18 -7.63 10.20 -6.76
N ALA A 19 -8.05 10.37 -8.03
CA ALA A 19 -7.33 9.84 -9.18
C ALA A 19 -5.87 10.29 -9.16
N MET A 20 -4.97 9.36 -9.43
CA MET A 20 -3.53 9.55 -9.35
C MET A 20 -3.01 10.27 -10.60
N ASN A 21 -2.69 11.54 -10.48
CA ASN A 21 -1.85 12.28 -11.42
C ASN A 21 -0.40 12.32 -10.95
N ALA A 22 0.48 12.92 -11.74
CA ALA A 22 1.90 13.02 -11.42
C ALA A 22 2.14 13.72 -10.07
N ASP A 23 1.44 14.84 -9.81
CA ASP A 23 1.62 15.63 -8.58
C ASP A 23 1.23 14.84 -7.34
N LEU A 24 0.11 14.11 -7.37
CA LEU A 24 -0.34 13.30 -6.24
C LEU A 24 0.66 12.17 -5.95
N ILE A 25 1.13 11.46 -6.99
CA ILE A 25 2.07 10.35 -6.82
C ILE A 25 3.43 10.87 -6.31
N LEU A 26 3.97 11.90 -6.92
CA LEU A 26 5.28 12.46 -6.53
C LEU A 26 5.21 13.07 -5.13
N GLY A 27 4.11 13.75 -4.80
CA GLY A 27 3.89 14.29 -3.45
C GLY A 27 3.77 13.21 -2.39
N LEU A 28 3.08 12.11 -2.69
CA LEU A 28 2.99 10.95 -1.79
C LEU A 28 4.35 10.26 -1.63
N LEU A 29 5.08 10.04 -2.73
CA LEU A 29 6.42 9.46 -2.73
C LEU A 29 7.39 10.30 -1.88
N GLU A 30 7.39 11.61 -2.07
CA GLU A 30 8.21 12.53 -1.28
C GLU A 30 7.85 12.46 0.22
N SER A 31 6.55 12.42 0.54
CA SER A 31 6.06 12.35 1.92
C SER A 31 6.47 11.05 2.60
N ILE A 32 6.38 9.91 1.93
CA ILE A 32 6.85 8.62 2.43
C ILE A 32 8.37 8.64 2.64
N ASN A 33 9.15 9.18 1.70
CA ASN A 33 10.60 9.27 1.85
C ASN A 33 11.02 10.20 3.01
N LYS A 34 10.31 11.32 3.22
CA LYS A 34 10.50 12.17 4.40
C LYS A 34 10.16 11.44 5.71
N ALA A 35 9.07 10.67 5.71
CA ALA A 35 8.67 9.88 6.89
C ALA A 35 9.74 8.84 7.27
N LYS A 36 10.37 8.18 6.28
CA LYS A 36 11.44 7.20 6.51
C LYS A 36 12.62 7.78 7.28
N SER A 37 13.02 9.01 7.00
CA SER A 37 14.16 9.70 7.61
C SER A 37 13.81 10.43 8.91
N ASN A 38 12.52 10.71 9.16
CA ASN A 38 12.08 11.42 10.35
C ASN A 38 11.95 10.48 11.56
N LYS A 39 12.80 10.67 12.57
CA LYS A 39 12.80 9.86 13.80
C LYS A 39 11.53 10.04 14.64
N GLN A 40 10.81 11.15 14.49
CA GLN A 40 9.55 11.38 15.20
C GLN A 40 8.38 10.57 14.58
N VAL A 41 8.50 10.15 13.32
CA VAL A 41 7.49 9.30 12.69
C VAL A 41 7.74 7.85 13.10
N ARG A 42 6.71 7.22 13.68
CA ARG A 42 6.72 5.84 14.18
C ARG A 42 5.87 4.92 13.28
N SER A 43 4.77 5.44 12.76
CA SER A 43 3.87 4.75 11.83
C SER A 43 3.24 5.75 10.86
N VAL A 44 2.70 5.26 9.74
CA VAL A 44 2.07 6.08 8.71
C VAL A 44 0.67 5.56 8.43
N ILE A 45 -0.31 6.46 8.31
CA ILE A 45 -1.65 6.17 7.81
C ILE A 45 -1.80 6.84 6.45
N ILE A 46 -2.31 6.11 5.45
CA ILE A 46 -2.69 6.65 4.14
C ILE A 46 -4.20 6.50 3.98
N THR A 47 -4.90 7.60 3.67
CA THR A 47 -6.35 7.60 3.45
C THR A 47 -6.73 8.59 2.36
N GLY A 48 -7.99 8.58 1.90
CA GLY A 48 -8.51 9.51 0.91
C GLY A 48 -9.38 10.61 1.53
N LYS A 49 -9.37 11.81 0.94
CA LYS A 49 -10.33 12.85 1.28
C LYS A 49 -11.63 12.66 0.49
N GLY A 50 -12.76 12.90 1.13
CA GLY A 50 -14.08 12.80 0.51
C GLY A 50 -14.60 11.38 0.42
N ARG A 51 -15.38 11.06 -0.64
CA ARG A 51 -16.16 9.83 -0.77
C ARG A 51 -15.39 8.65 -1.39
N GLY A 52 -14.13 8.79 -1.75
CA GLY A 52 -13.33 7.72 -2.36
C GLY A 52 -11.94 7.66 -1.80
N PHE A 53 -11.37 6.47 -1.79
CA PHE A 53 -9.95 6.31 -1.49
C PHE A 53 -9.10 6.74 -2.69
N CYS A 54 -9.21 6.00 -3.80
CA CYS A 54 -8.49 6.29 -5.04
C CYS A 54 -9.11 5.56 -6.23
N SER A 55 -9.47 6.27 -7.28
CA SER A 55 -10.10 5.72 -8.49
C SER A 55 -9.10 5.17 -9.52
N GLY A 56 -7.80 5.17 -9.23
CA GLY A 56 -6.75 4.71 -10.15
C GLY A 56 -6.01 5.85 -10.83
N ALA A 57 -5.35 5.56 -11.95
CA ALA A 57 -4.63 6.57 -12.71
C ALA A 57 -5.59 7.61 -13.31
N ASP A 58 -5.20 8.89 -13.24
CA ASP A 58 -5.93 9.96 -13.92
C ASP A 58 -5.70 9.85 -15.43
N LEU A 59 -6.75 9.47 -16.15
CA LEU A 59 -6.72 9.28 -17.60
C LEU A 59 -7.13 10.53 -18.37
N VAL A 60 -7.46 11.63 -17.68
CA VAL A 60 -7.82 12.89 -18.32
C VAL A 60 -6.56 13.56 -18.89
N ASP A 61 -6.70 14.19 -20.06
CA ASP A 61 -5.63 14.93 -20.72
C ASP A 61 -4.97 15.95 -19.77
N GLY A 62 -3.67 15.78 -19.53
CA GLY A 62 -2.86 16.64 -18.67
C GLY A 62 -2.52 16.03 -17.31
N GLY A 63 -3.12 14.89 -16.92
CA GLY A 63 -2.79 14.19 -15.66
C GLY A 63 -1.39 13.58 -15.63
N TRP A 64 -0.80 13.31 -16.81
CA TRP A 64 0.52 12.70 -16.97
C TRP A 64 1.39 13.47 -17.95
N PRO A 65 2.71 13.59 -17.74
CA PRO A 65 3.63 14.21 -18.69
C PRO A 65 3.52 13.50 -20.05
N LYS A 66 3.16 14.25 -21.10
CA LYS A 66 3.22 13.73 -22.46
C LYS A 66 4.69 13.57 -22.84
N THR A 67 5.13 12.35 -23.01
CA THR A 67 6.47 12.05 -23.52
C THR A 67 6.44 12.22 -25.03
N LYS A 68 6.89 13.39 -25.48
CA LYS A 68 6.87 13.78 -26.89
C LYS A 68 7.63 12.76 -27.74
N GLY A 69 6.94 12.16 -28.72
CA GLY A 69 7.53 11.21 -29.66
C GLY A 69 7.51 9.75 -29.24
N LEU A 70 7.03 9.43 -28.04
CA LEU A 70 6.84 8.04 -27.60
C LEU A 70 5.47 7.51 -28.03
N SER A 71 5.39 6.21 -28.30
CA SER A 71 4.12 5.50 -28.40
C SER A 71 3.40 5.47 -27.06
N SER A 72 2.09 5.20 -27.04
CA SER A 72 1.30 5.11 -25.81
C SER A 72 1.88 4.06 -24.83
N GLY A 73 2.39 2.94 -25.35
CA GLY A 73 3.02 1.89 -24.52
C GLY A 73 4.31 2.36 -23.87
N GLU A 74 5.19 3.02 -24.63
CA GLU A 74 6.46 3.58 -24.11
C GLU A 74 6.19 4.69 -23.09
N ALA A 75 5.19 5.54 -23.33
CA ALA A 75 4.80 6.58 -22.38
C ALA A 75 4.27 5.97 -21.07
N THR A 76 3.43 4.94 -21.16
CA THR A 76 2.93 4.20 -19.99
C THR A 76 4.08 3.54 -19.24
N PHE A 77 4.97 2.84 -19.93
CA PHE A 77 6.16 2.23 -19.32
C PHE A 77 7.01 3.27 -18.58
N THR A 78 7.26 4.41 -19.23
CA THR A 78 8.06 5.51 -18.64
C THR A 78 7.40 6.05 -17.35
N ASN A 79 6.08 6.23 -17.35
CA ASN A 79 5.35 6.69 -16.17
C ASN A 79 5.36 5.65 -15.05
N MET A 80 5.23 4.35 -15.37
CA MET A 80 5.33 3.27 -14.40
C MET A 80 6.71 3.27 -13.74
N GLU A 81 7.81 3.32 -14.52
CA GLU A 81 9.17 3.29 -13.99
C GLU A 81 9.56 4.54 -13.19
N ASN A 82 9.06 5.71 -13.58
CA ASN A 82 9.48 6.97 -12.96
C ASN A 82 8.57 7.47 -11.83
N ALA A 83 7.35 6.93 -11.70
CA ALA A 83 6.39 7.41 -10.71
C ALA A 83 5.71 6.28 -9.93
N PHE A 84 4.98 5.38 -10.57
CA PHE A 84 4.19 4.36 -9.88
C PHE A 84 5.06 3.31 -9.17
N ASN A 85 6.02 2.70 -9.88
CA ASN A 85 6.89 1.68 -9.30
C ASN A 85 7.75 2.22 -8.14
N PRO A 86 8.35 3.43 -8.23
CA PRO A 86 9.01 4.06 -7.10
C PRO A 86 8.10 4.28 -5.88
N LEU A 87 6.84 4.68 -6.09
CA LEU A 87 5.87 4.86 -5.01
C LEU A 87 5.54 3.53 -4.32
N VAL A 88 5.19 2.50 -5.11
CA VAL A 88 4.91 1.14 -4.58
C VAL A 88 6.10 0.64 -3.76
N LYS A 89 7.32 0.72 -4.31
CA LYS A 89 8.55 0.34 -3.61
C LYS A 89 8.79 1.18 -2.36
N ALA A 90 8.54 2.48 -2.40
CA ALA A 90 8.73 3.33 -1.25
C ALA A 90 7.79 2.98 -0.08
N ILE A 91 6.55 2.59 -0.36
CA ILE A 91 5.58 2.17 0.65
C ILE A 91 5.94 0.78 1.16
N THR A 92 6.04 -0.23 0.27
CA THR A 92 6.27 -1.64 0.65
C THR A 92 7.63 -1.89 1.29
N GLN A 93 8.63 -1.05 1.01
CA GLN A 93 9.96 -1.09 1.61
C GLN A 93 10.16 0.03 2.64
N SER A 94 9.07 0.54 3.21
CA SER A 94 9.15 1.53 4.27
C SER A 94 9.73 0.90 5.55
N ASN A 95 10.64 1.63 6.21
CA ASN A 95 11.09 1.27 7.55
C ASN A 95 10.14 1.76 8.65
N LYS A 96 8.98 2.22 8.27
CA LYS A 96 7.87 2.58 9.15
C LYS A 96 6.65 1.78 8.74
N PRO A 97 5.93 1.15 9.67
CA PRO A 97 4.67 0.48 9.37
C PRO A 97 3.68 1.43 8.70
N VAL A 98 3.05 0.95 7.63
CA VAL A 98 2.08 1.72 6.85
C VAL A 98 0.71 1.07 6.96
N ILE A 99 -0.26 1.82 7.44
CA ILE A 99 -1.66 1.43 7.49
C ILE A 99 -2.39 2.15 6.35
N THR A 100 -3.14 1.44 5.52
CA THR A 100 -4.04 2.06 4.55
C THR A 100 -5.47 1.98 5.06
N ALA A 101 -6.11 3.14 5.17
CA ALA A 101 -7.49 3.30 5.64
C ALA A 101 -8.39 3.68 4.46
N ILE A 102 -9.15 2.71 3.95
CA ILE A 102 -9.89 2.80 2.70
C ILE A 102 -11.30 3.34 2.97
N ASN A 103 -11.48 4.64 2.77
CA ASN A 103 -12.70 5.38 3.10
C ASN A 103 -13.79 5.36 2.02
N GLY A 104 -13.61 4.57 0.96
CA GLY A 104 -14.55 4.48 -0.15
C GLY A 104 -13.99 3.68 -1.30
N ILE A 105 -14.38 4.00 -2.54
CA ILE A 105 -13.93 3.23 -3.71
C ILE A 105 -12.40 3.23 -3.86
N ALA A 106 -11.83 2.04 -4.04
CA ALA A 106 -10.48 1.79 -4.55
C ALA A 106 -10.60 1.07 -5.89
N ALA A 107 -10.25 1.72 -6.99
CA ALA A 107 -10.43 1.14 -8.33
C ALA A 107 -9.14 1.20 -9.15
N GLY A 108 -8.96 0.23 -10.05
CA GLY A 108 -7.77 0.15 -10.90
C GLY A 108 -6.48 0.17 -10.10
N GLY A 109 -5.53 1.06 -10.44
CA GLY A 109 -4.30 1.28 -9.67
C GLY A 109 -4.52 1.71 -8.23
N GLY A 110 -5.72 2.23 -7.90
CA GLY A 110 -6.12 2.52 -6.52
C GLY A 110 -6.23 1.26 -5.64
N VAL A 111 -6.57 0.10 -6.20
CA VAL A 111 -6.50 -1.19 -5.49
C VAL A 111 -5.05 -1.52 -5.14
N GLY A 112 -4.14 -1.37 -6.10
CA GLY A 112 -2.72 -1.58 -5.85
C GLY A 112 -2.19 -0.66 -4.75
N LEU A 113 -2.50 0.63 -4.81
CA LEU A 113 -2.13 1.59 -3.77
C LEU A 113 -2.72 1.22 -2.40
N ALA A 114 -3.98 0.80 -2.34
CA ALA A 114 -4.63 0.35 -1.11
C ALA A 114 -3.89 -0.84 -0.48
N LEU A 115 -3.47 -1.80 -1.30
CA LEU A 115 -2.82 -3.03 -0.86
C LEU A 115 -1.30 -2.89 -0.62
N CYS A 116 -0.70 -1.73 -0.91
CA CYS A 116 0.70 -1.45 -0.57
C CYS A 116 0.94 -1.31 0.95
N GLY A 117 -0.09 -1.04 1.74
CA GLY A 117 0.03 -0.94 3.20
C GLY A 117 0.27 -2.29 3.85
N ASP A 118 0.95 -2.28 5.00
CA ASP A 118 1.21 -3.47 5.81
C ASP A 118 -0.07 -3.97 6.49
N ILE A 119 -0.94 -3.05 6.88
CA ILE A 119 -2.27 -3.34 7.41
C ILE A 119 -3.29 -2.51 6.62
N VAL A 120 -4.23 -3.21 6.00
CA VAL A 120 -5.30 -2.60 5.20
C VAL A 120 -6.61 -2.72 5.96
N ILE A 121 -7.26 -1.59 6.25
CA ILE A 121 -8.61 -1.56 6.81
C ILE A 121 -9.52 -0.74 5.91
N ALA A 122 -10.81 -1.04 5.92
CA ALA A 122 -11.78 -0.35 5.08
C ALA A 122 -13.04 0.03 5.84
N SER A 123 -13.70 1.09 5.39
CA SER A 123 -15.07 1.38 5.79
C SER A 123 -16.06 0.42 5.13
N THR A 124 -17.22 0.18 5.74
CA THR A 124 -18.28 -0.68 5.18
C THR A 124 -18.78 -0.22 3.83
N SER A 125 -18.75 1.09 3.55
CA SER A 125 -19.11 1.65 2.24
C SER A 125 -18.02 1.49 1.17
N ALA A 126 -16.81 1.07 1.55
CA ALA A 126 -15.71 0.92 0.61
C ALA A 126 -15.89 -0.26 -0.34
N LYS A 127 -15.30 -0.14 -1.53
CA LYS A 127 -15.33 -1.17 -2.56
C LYS A 127 -13.98 -1.26 -3.25
N PHE A 128 -13.64 -2.47 -3.68
CA PHE A 128 -12.45 -2.75 -4.48
C PHE A 128 -12.86 -3.21 -5.87
N LYS A 129 -12.27 -2.63 -6.91
CA LYS A 129 -12.62 -2.95 -8.30
C LYS A 129 -11.40 -2.99 -9.22
N LEU A 130 -11.16 -4.13 -9.85
CA LEU A 130 -10.14 -4.26 -10.90
C LEU A 130 -10.75 -3.99 -12.27
N VAL A 131 -10.48 -2.81 -12.82
CA VAL A 131 -11.05 -2.35 -14.10
C VAL A 131 -10.18 -2.66 -15.31
N PHE A 132 -8.99 -3.20 -15.13
CA PHE A 132 -7.98 -3.33 -16.17
C PHE A 132 -8.38 -4.28 -17.29
N GLY A 133 -8.72 -5.52 -16.98
CA GLY A 133 -9.12 -6.54 -17.97
C GLY A 133 -10.39 -6.14 -18.69
N PRO A 134 -11.54 -6.00 -17.98
CA PRO A 134 -12.83 -5.77 -18.61
C PRO A 134 -12.94 -4.46 -19.38
N ASN A 135 -12.34 -3.38 -18.86
CA ASN A 135 -12.54 -2.05 -19.43
C ASN A 135 -11.41 -1.60 -20.35
N LEU A 136 -10.18 -2.08 -20.13
CA LEU A 136 -8.99 -1.58 -20.83
C LEU A 136 -8.24 -2.66 -21.62
N GLY A 137 -8.54 -3.94 -21.39
CA GLY A 137 -7.84 -5.06 -22.05
C GLY A 137 -6.37 -5.18 -21.69
N ILE A 138 -5.98 -4.71 -20.50
CA ILE A 138 -4.58 -4.74 -20.01
C ILE A 138 -4.48 -5.47 -18.67
N ILE A 139 -3.26 -5.80 -18.26
CA ILE A 139 -2.99 -6.40 -16.95
C ILE A 139 -3.04 -5.34 -15.86
N SER A 140 -3.38 -5.78 -14.62
CA SER A 140 -3.38 -4.91 -13.45
C SER A 140 -1.97 -4.44 -13.09
N ASP A 141 -1.84 -3.16 -12.79
CA ASP A 141 -0.59 -2.48 -12.44
C ASP A 141 -0.54 -2.05 -10.94
N VAL A 142 0.37 -1.15 -10.61
CA VAL A 142 0.59 -0.61 -9.24
C VAL A 142 0.69 -1.72 -8.19
N GLY A 143 1.21 -2.89 -8.56
CA GLY A 143 1.36 -4.04 -7.67
C GLY A 143 0.09 -4.89 -7.50
N ALA A 144 -1.07 -4.50 -8.02
CA ALA A 144 -2.32 -5.26 -7.84
C ALA A 144 -2.22 -6.69 -8.41
N SER A 145 -1.51 -6.90 -9.53
CA SER A 145 -1.24 -8.23 -10.10
C SER A 145 -0.40 -9.14 -9.19
N TRP A 146 0.32 -8.57 -8.23
CA TRP A 146 1.06 -9.31 -7.20
C TRP A 146 0.23 -9.47 -5.92
N PHE A 147 -0.29 -8.37 -5.35
CA PHE A 147 -0.96 -8.40 -4.06
C PHE A 147 -2.23 -9.24 -4.06
N VAL A 148 -3.10 -9.03 -5.06
CA VAL A 148 -4.42 -9.68 -5.06
C VAL A 148 -4.31 -11.21 -5.08
N PRO A 149 -3.58 -11.86 -6.01
CA PRO A 149 -3.49 -13.32 -6.01
C PRO A 149 -2.74 -13.90 -4.81
N ASN A 150 -1.80 -13.16 -4.23
CA ASN A 150 -1.10 -13.61 -3.02
C ASN A 150 -1.97 -13.53 -1.76
N LEU A 151 -2.90 -12.56 -1.69
CA LEU A 151 -3.78 -12.39 -0.54
C LEU A 151 -5.02 -13.30 -0.59
N ILE A 152 -5.70 -13.40 -1.75
CA ILE A 152 -6.99 -14.12 -1.86
C ILE A 152 -6.95 -15.39 -2.70
N GLY A 153 -5.78 -15.74 -3.21
CA GLY A 153 -5.57 -16.91 -4.05
C GLY A 153 -6.03 -16.71 -5.50
N ARG A 154 -5.55 -17.59 -6.38
CA ARG A 154 -5.72 -17.49 -7.84
C ARG A 154 -7.20 -17.43 -8.29
N ALA A 155 -8.08 -18.24 -7.70
CA ALA A 155 -9.46 -18.34 -8.16
C ALA A 155 -10.22 -17.02 -7.99
N ARG A 156 -10.15 -16.42 -6.80
CA ARG A 156 -10.78 -15.13 -6.48
C ARG A 156 -10.13 -13.98 -7.25
N ALA A 157 -8.79 -13.99 -7.36
CA ALA A 157 -8.04 -12.99 -8.12
C ALA A 157 -8.43 -12.99 -9.60
N ASN A 158 -8.57 -14.17 -10.22
CA ASN A 158 -9.02 -14.28 -11.60
C ASN A 158 -10.47 -13.80 -11.77
N GLY A 159 -11.36 -14.13 -10.83
CA GLY A 159 -12.74 -13.62 -10.83
C GLY A 159 -12.75 -12.09 -10.82
N MET A 160 -12.06 -11.45 -9.85
CA MET A 160 -11.95 -9.99 -9.79
C MET A 160 -11.35 -9.37 -11.06
N GLY A 161 -10.25 -9.96 -11.56
CA GLY A 161 -9.51 -9.38 -12.69
C GLY A 161 -10.20 -9.54 -14.04
N LEU A 162 -10.92 -10.64 -14.27
CA LEU A 162 -11.57 -10.95 -15.53
C LEU A 162 -13.00 -10.41 -15.63
N LEU A 163 -13.75 -10.37 -14.52
CA LEU A 163 -15.14 -9.92 -14.50
C LEU A 163 -15.23 -8.42 -14.16
N GLY A 164 -14.34 -7.91 -13.31
CA GLY A 164 -14.33 -6.51 -12.92
C GLY A 164 -15.51 -6.10 -12.03
N ASP A 165 -16.10 -7.06 -11.33
CA ASP A 165 -17.17 -6.80 -10.38
C ASP A 165 -16.67 -6.02 -9.15
N ASP A 166 -17.58 -5.30 -8.51
CA ASP A 166 -17.30 -4.63 -7.25
C ASP A 166 -17.15 -5.68 -6.13
N LEU A 167 -16.04 -5.66 -5.41
CA LEU A 167 -15.86 -6.42 -4.18
C LEU A 167 -16.15 -5.51 -2.97
N SER A 168 -17.15 -5.85 -2.15
CA SER A 168 -17.44 -5.08 -0.93
C SER A 168 -16.33 -5.23 0.12
N ALA A 169 -16.24 -4.28 1.04
CA ALA A 169 -15.25 -4.31 2.11
C ALA A 169 -15.41 -5.51 3.05
N GLU A 170 -16.67 -5.91 3.34
CA GLU A 170 -16.95 -7.08 4.16
C GLU A 170 -16.46 -8.36 3.49
N LEU A 171 -16.76 -8.53 2.18
CA LEU A 171 -16.30 -9.68 1.42
C LEU A 171 -14.78 -9.66 1.21
N ALA A 172 -14.19 -8.48 1.07
CA ALA A 172 -12.73 -8.32 1.01
C ALA A 172 -12.05 -8.78 2.30
N LYS A 173 -12.64 -8.48 3.47
CA LYS A 173 -12.19 -9.00 4.76
C LYS A 173 -12.36 -10.51 4.86
N GLU A 174 -13.53 -11.03 4.51
CA GLU A 174 -13.80 -12.47 4.52
C GLU A 174 -12.81 -13.25 3.63
N TRP A 175 -12.46 -12.70 2.47
CA TRP A 175 -11.52 -13.33 1.55
C TRP A 175 -10.05 -13.20 1.99
N GLY A 176 -9.76 -12.35 2.96
CA GLY A 176 -8.39 -12.06 3.40
C GLY A 176 -7.65 -11.06 2.52
N LEU A 177 -8.36 -10.27 1.71
CA LEU A 177 -7.78 -9.17 0.94
C LEU A 177 -7.35 -8.02 1.85
N ILE A 178 -8.12 -7.77 2.91
CA ILE A 178 -7.88 -6.74 3.91
C ILE A 178 -7.95 -7.30 5.33
N TRP A 179 -7.37 -6.59 6.29
CA TRP A 179 -7.31 -6.98 7.70
C TRP A 179 -8.65 -6.81 8.41
N ASP A 180 -9.29 -5.64 8.24
CA ASP A 180 -10.51 -5.30 8.98
C ASP A 180 -11.48 -4.45 8.14
N CYS A 181 -12.77 -4.53 8.47
CA CYS A 181 -13.83 -3.71 7.92
C CYS A 181 -14.65 -3.16 9.09
N VAL A 182 -14.83 -1.84 9.14
CA VAL A 182 -15.47 -1.12 10.24
C VAL A 182 -16.50 -0.11 9.70
N PRO A 183 -17.46 0.36 10.53
CA PRO A 183 -18.36 1.46 10.17
C PRO A 183 -17.59 2.68 9.64
N ASP A 184 -18.21 3.43 8.73
CA ASP A 184 -17.57 4.55 8.03
C ASP A 184 -17.04 5.63 8.99
N ASP A 185 -17.78 5.93 10.04
CA ASP A 185 -17.42 6.90 11.07
C ASP A 185 -16.34 6.40 12.04
N GLU A 186 -16.09 5.09 12.09
CA GLU A 186 -15.06 4.49 12.92
C GLU A 186 -13.71 4.29 12.19
N LEU A 187 -13.67 4.41 10.85
CA LEU A 187 -12.48 4.08 10.08
C LEU A 187 -11.21 4.79 10.56
N ILE A 188 -11.27 6.10 10.75
CA ILE A 188 -10.08 6.89 11.12
C ILE A 188 -9.69 6.65 12.58
N SER A 189 -10.66 6.49 13.49
CA SER A 189 -10.36 6.13 14.88
C SER A 189 -9.70 4.76 14.98
N ARG A 190 -10.18 3.77 14.21
CA ARG A 190 -9.60 2.44 14.14
C ARG A 190 -8.20 2.44 13.52
N ALA A 191 -7.98 3.22 12.46
CA ALA A 191 -6.65 3.39 11.88
C ALA A 191 -5.65 3.97 12.88
N ASN A 192 -6.06 5.00 13.62
CA ASN A 192 -5.22 5.60 14.66
C ASN A 192 -4.93 4.61 15.81
N GLU A 193 -5.93 3.87 16.28
CA GLU A 193 -5.74 2.84 17.32
C GLU A 193 -4.67 1.83 16.89
N ILE A 194 -4.75 1.30 15.67
CA ILE A 194 -3.77 0.35 15.15
C ILE A 194 -2.39 1.00 15.05
N ALA A 195 -2.32 2.19 14.47
CA ALA A 195 -1.07 2.92 14.24
C ALA A 195 -0.37 3.29 15.55
N GLU A 196 -1.12 3.71 16.58
CA GLU A 196 -0.61 4.05 17.90
C GLU A 196 -0.12 2.82 18.66
N ARG A 197 -0.86 1.71 18.61
CA ARG A 197 -0.41 0.44 19.21
C ARG A 197 0.92 -0.02 18.61
N ILE A 198 1.13 0.18 17.31
CA ILE A 198 2.40 -0.14 16.65
C ILE A 198 3.49 0.86 17.07
N ALA A 199 3.15 2.14 17.16
CA ALA A 199 4.08 3.21 17.53
C ALA A 199 4.62 3.06 18.97
N ASP A 200 3.81 2.52 19.87
CA ASP A 200 4.19 2.29 21.29
C ASP A 200 5.24 1.17 21.45
N VAL A 201 5.42 0.29 20.45
CA VAL A 201 6.41 -0.80 20.52
C VAL A 201 7.74 -0.33 19.92
N GLU A 202 8.65 0.11 20.78
CA GLU A 202 9.94 0.73 20.41
C GLU A 202 10.81 -0.19 19.54
N LEU A 203 10.78 -1.48 19.77
CA LEU A 203 11.57 -2.49 19.05
C LEU A 203 11.05 -2.75 17.63
N LEU A 204 9.73 -2.65 17.38
CA LEU A 204 9.13 -2.93 16.07
C LEU A 204 9.59 -1.94 15.00
N THR A 205 9.76 -0.68 15.34
CA THR A 205 10.16 0.35 14.35
C THR A 205 11.61 0.20 13.89
N SER A 206 12.47 -0.44 14.67
CA SER A 206 13.87 -0.71 14.30
C SER A 206 14.05 -2.03 13.51
N LEU A 207 13.10 -2.97 13.67
CA LEU A 207 13.19 -4.32 13.10
C LEU A 207 12.20 -4.56 11.95
N TRP A 208 11.31 -3.58 11.65
CA TRP A 208 10.19 -3.79 10.73
C TRP A 208 10.60 -4.33 9.35
N ASN A 209 11.63 -3.76 8.73
CA ASN A 209 12.11 -4.19 7.42
C ASN A 209 12.78 -5.57 7.39
N SER A 210 13.25 -6.07 8.55
CA SER A 210 13.93 -7.35 8.61
C SER A 210 13.00 -8.52 8.93
N THR A 211 11.78 -8.23 9.44
CA THR A 211 11.01 -9.23 10.16
C THR A 211 9.79 -9.77 9.40
N ILE A 212 9.08 -8.95 8.63
CA ILE A 212 7.77 -9.36 8.05
C ILE A 212 7.89 -9.91 6.63
N ILE A 213 8.88 -9.49 5.86
CA ILE A 213 9.07 -9.97 4.49
C ILE A 213 9.80 -11.32 4.45
N ASN A 214 10.48 -11.71 5.55
CA ASN A 214 11.22 -12.97 5.61
C ASN A 214 10.94 -13.74 6.92
N PRO A 215 10.11 -14.79 6.88
CA PRO A 215 9.81 -15.61 8.07
C PRO A 215 11.07 -16.25 8.70
N VAL A 216 12.15 -16.40 7.94
CA VAL A 216 13.45 -16.88 8.45
C VAL A 216 14.12 -15.80 9.32
N ALA A 217 13.97 -14.51 8.97
CA ALA A 217 14.51 -13.41 9.78
C ALA A 217 13.78 -13.29 11.13
N VAL A 218 12.46 -13.53 11.19
CA VAL A 218 11.70 -13.60 12.46
C VAL A 218 12.25 -14.68 13.37
N PHE A 219 12.52 -15.86 12.83
CA PHE A 219 13.08 -16.98 13.60
C PHE A 219 14.49 -16.66 14.13
N LEU A 220 15.33 -16.02 13.33
CA LEU A 220 16.69 -15.63 13.73
C LEU A 220 16.68 -14.50 14.79
N VAL A 221 15.76 -13.54 14.71
CA VAL A 221 15.60 -12.49 15.72
C VAL A 221 15.09 -13.08 17.04
N CYS A 222 14.12 -13.99 16.98
CA CYS A 222 13.66 -14.72 18.19
C CYS A 222 14.79 -15.53 18.82
N LEU A 223 15.62 -16.19 18.02
CA LEU A 223 16.80 -16.93 18.53
C LEU A 223 17.85 -15.99 19.14
N ALA A 224 18.09 -14.82 18.57
CA ALA A 224 19.04 -13.84 19.10
C ALA A 224 18.53 -13.21 20.41
N LEU A 225 17.22 -12.99 20.56
CA LEU A 225 16.61 -12.50 21.80
C LEU A 225 16.58 -13.55 22.92
N LEU A 226 16.52 -14.84 22.54
CA LEU A 226 16.52 -15.95 23.51
C LEU A 226 17.94 -16.36 23.95
N ASN A 227 18.99 -15.89 23.24
CA ASN A 227 20.37 -16.26 23.56
C ASN A 227 21.33 -15.05 23.49
N PRO A 228 21.36 -14.18 24.53
CA PRO A 228 22.12 -12.92 24.53
C PRO A 228 23.65 -13.10 24.47
N LEU A 229 24.16 -14.33 24.47
CA LEU A 229 25.60 -14.62 24.47
C LEU A 229 26.19 -14.95 23.07
N ARG A 230 25.37 -14.94 22.00
CA ARG A 230 25.84 -15.15 20.63
C ARG A 230 25.42 -13.99 19.73
N THR A 231 26.32 -13.02 19.59
CA THR A 231 26.22 -11.99 18.53
C THR A 231 26.49 -12.67 17.18
N TYR A 232 25.42 -13.08 16.50
CA TYR A 232 25.52 -13.44 15.09
C TYR A 232 25.47 -12.16 14.26
N SER A 233 26.53 -11.93 13.47
CA SER A 233 26.53 -10.91 12.43
C SER A 233 25.46 -11.28 11.37
N VAL A 234 24.33 -10.61 11.43
CA VAL A 234 23.16 -10.85 10.53
C VAL A 234 23.45 -10.39 9.10
N THR A 235 24.57 -9.73 8.86
CA THR A 235 24.89 -9.10 7.57
C THR A 235 25.46 -10.07 6.50
N ALA A 236 25.87 -11.28 6.86
CA ALA A 236 26.55 -12.19 5.93
C ALA A 236 25.65 -13.20 5.18
N SER A 237 24.36 -13.34 5.54
CA SER A 237 23.50 -14.41 5.00
C SER A 237 22.43 -13.93 4.01
N TYR A 238 22.38 -12.64 3.70
CA TYR A 238 21.32 -12.08 2.85
C TYR A 238 21.43 -12.43 1.36
N ASN A 239 22.61 -12.87 0.87
CA ASN A 239 22.83 -13.14 -0.55
C ASN A 239 22.71 -14.62 -0.96
N ALA A 240 22.33 -15.51 -0.05
CA ALA A 240 22.37 -16.95 -0.32
C ALA A 240 20.99 -17.64 -0.44
N ILE A 241 19.88 -16.93 -0.24
CA ILE A 241 18.53 -17.55 -0.23
C ILE A 241 17.54 -16.73 -1.09
N CYS A 242 17.97 -16.33 -2.28
CA CYS A 242 17.06 -15.87 -3.35
C CYS A 242 17.22 -16.85 -4.55
N PHE A 243 16.50 -17.97 -4.49
CA PHE A 243 16.06 -18.78 -5.63
C PHE A 243 14.70 -19.36 -5.32
#